data_f41cfc849282b9a03521443ecafd16cc
#
_entry.id   f41cfc849282b9a03521443ecafd16cc
#
_cell.length_a   1.000
_cell.length_b   1.000
_cell.length_c   1.000
_cell.angle_alpha   90.00
_cell.angle_beta   90.00
_cell.angle_gamma   90.00
#
_symmetry.space_group_name_H-M   'P 1'
#
loop_
_entity.id
_entity.type
_entity.pdbx_description
1 polymer ?
#
loop_
_entity_poly.entity_id
_entity_poly.type
_entity_poly.pdbx_seq_one_letter_code
_entity_poly.pdbx_strand_id
1 'polypeptide(L)'
;MSTVIVTGVSGYIGGQVALQLQDAGHTVYGIDCRPLPSHLIDVCNKFLLQDFASDDAHRFMLAYRPDAIVHCAGTSLVGPSMLNPSEYYNNNAVKTLKLLDLVCKAIPQTRFIFSSSAAVYGEPILTPCAEIDPASPISPYGESKLMIEMMLQSYHKAYGLDFVVFRYFNACGADPQGRHGQDAGATHIIARVLESIRDGQEFTLYGMDYPTADGTCVRDYVHVDDIARAHVLALSSVVPSGIYNLGSNTGTSNQQIIAAAQRITDQMVEVAIGPKRAGDPPELTASAEKFSRLVDWRKFSLDDMIQHAWAWYVR
;
A
#
# COMPACT_ATOMS: atom_id res chain seq x y z
N MET A 1 -14.65 -17.65 8.99
CA MET A 1 -13.25 -18.09 8.87
C MET A 1 -13.01 -18.40 7.39
N SER A 2 -12.02 -17.79 6.78
CA SER A 2 -11.73 -17.94 5.34
C SER A 2 -10.27 -18.33 5.14
N THR A 3 -9.98 -19.01 4.04
CA THR A 3 -8.60 -19.27 3.59
C THR A 3 -8.19 -18.15 2.65
N VAL A 4 -7.13 -17.44 2.99
CA VAL A 4 -6.66 -16.27 2.24
C VAL A 4 -5.20 -16.48 1.80
N ILE A 5 -4.92 -16.26 0.53
CA ILE A 5 -3.54 -16.19 0.03
C ILE A 5 -3.13 -14.73 -0.07
N VAL A 6 -2.00 -14.37 0.55
CA VAL A 6 -1.38 -13.06 0.43
C VAL A 6 -0.13 -13.17 -0.44
N THR A 7 -0.13 -12.54 -1.60
CA THR A 7 1.07 -12.40 -2.43
C THR A 7 1.83 -11.14 -2.04
N GLY A 8 3.15 -11.17 -2.03
CA GLY A 8 3.94 -10.06 -1.51
C GLY A 8 3.94 -9.98 0.02
N VAL A 9 3.75 -11.12 0.67
CA VAL A 9 3.61 -11.25 2.14
C VAL A 9 4.88 -10.86 2.91
N SER A 10 6.04 -10.92 2.30
CA SER A 10 7.31 -10.49 2.91
C SER A 10 7.52 -8.97 2.86
N GLY A 11 6.59 -8.22 2.25
CA GLY A 11 6.64 -6.77 2.15
C GLY A 11 5.89 -6.08 3.28
N TYR A 12 6.08 -4.76 3.40
CA TYR A 12 5.51 -3.92 4.44
C TYR A 12 3.97 -4.04 4.54
N ILE A 13 3.24 -3.83 3.44
CA ILE A 13 1.76 -3.92 3.44
C ILE A 13 1.31 -5.38 3.53
N GLY A 14 1.90 -6.29 2.74
CA GLY A 14 1.50 -7.69 2.72
C GLY A 14 1.72 -8.39 4.06
N GLY A 15 2.80 -8.09 4.77
CA GLY A 15 3.07 -8.61 6.11
C GLY A 15 2.06 -8.13 7.14
N GLN A 16 1.71 -6.83 7.13
CA GLN A 16 0.69 -6.29 8.03
C GLN A 16 -0.70 -6.87 7.74
N VAL A 17 -1.04 -7.05 6.46
CA VAL A 17 -2.30 -7.70 6.08
C VAL A 17 -2.34 -9.15 6.59
N ALA A 18 -1.24 -9.89 6.45
CA ALA A 18 -1.16 -11.27 6.94
C ALA A 18 -1.36 -11.34 8.47
N LEU A 19 -0.74 -10.43 9.24
CA LEU A 19 -0.94 -10.31 10.68
C LEU A 19 -2.41 -10.05 11.04
N GLN A 20 -3.04 -9.06 10.42
CA GLN A 20 -4.44 -8.72 10.69
C GLN A 20 -5.41 -9.86 10.30
N LEU A 21 -5.12 -10.59 9.22
CA LEU A 21 -5.88 -11.78 8.82
C LEU A 21 -5.76 -12.88 9.88
N GLN A 22 -4.56 -13.14 10.40
CA GLN A 22 -4.30 -14.11 11.46
C GLN A 22 -5.03 -13.72 12.74
N ASP A 23 -4.90 -12.45 13.18
CA ASP A 23 -5.58 -11.91 14.37
C ASP A 23 -7.11 -12.03 14.27
N ALA A 24 -7.66 -11.92 13.06
CA ALA A 24 -9.09 -12.12 12.77
C ALA A 24 -9.50 -13.61 12.67
N GLY A 25 -8.57 -14.55 12.87
CA GLY A 25 -8.82 -15.99 12.87
C GLY A 25 -8.94 -16.62 11.49
N HIS A 26 -8.44 -15.97 10.42
CA HIS A 26 -8.38 -16.55 9.07
C HIS A 26 -7.18 -17.49 8.92
N THR A 27 -7.29 -18.44 7.99
CA THR A 27 -6.15 -19.27 7.55
C THR A 27 -5.36 -18.48 6.50
N VAL A 28 -4.08 -18.16 6.80
CA VAL A 28 -3.23 -17.33 5.95
C VAL A 28 -2.18 -18.16 5.25
N TYR A 29 -2.11 -18.06 3.94
CA TYR A 29 -1.02 -18.60 3.13
C TYR A 29 -0.27 -17.48 2.44
N GLY A 30 1.07 -17.53 2.49
CA GLY A 30 1.93 -16.51 1.92
C GLY A 30 2.63 -16.97 0.64
N ILE A 31 2.76 -16.06 -0.33
CA ILE A 31 3.62 -16.25 -1.51
C ILE A 31 4.48 -14.99 -1.68
N ASP A 32 5.78 -15.15 -1.77
CA ASP A 32 6.72 -14.07 -2.08
C ASP A 32 7.97 -14.62 -2.78
N CYS A 33 8.60 -13.80 -3.61
CA CYS A 33 9.91 -14.12 -4.20
C CYS A 33 11.09 -13.84 -3.24
N ARG A 34 10.84 -13.19 -2.09
CA ARG A 34 11.79 -12.94 -1.01
C ARG A 34 11.47 -13.85 0.17
N PRO A 35 12.49 -14.26 0.95
CA PRO A 35 12.27 -14.98 2.20
C PRO A 35 11.32 -14.23 3.14
N LEU A 36 10.53 -14.96 3.90
CA LEU A 36 9.69 -14.38 4.93
C LEU A 36 10.59 -13.82 6.06
N PRO A 37 10.40 -12.57 6.49
CA PRO A 37 11.12 -12.01 7.63
C PRO A 37 10.91 -12.86 8.89
N SER A 38 11.94 -12.98 9.73
CA SER A 38 11.90 -13.84 10.92
C SER A 38 10.73 -13.53 11.87
N HIS A 39 10.34 -12.28 11.98
CA HIS A 39 9.22 -11.84 12.80
C HIS A 39 7.83 -12.17 12.21
N LEU A 40 7.76 -12.64 10.96
CA LEU A 40 6.52 -13.06 10.28
C LEU A 40 6.44 -14.59 10.07
N ILE A 41 7.42 -15.37 10.54
CA ILE A 41 7.48 -16.83 10.27
C ILE A 41 6.19 -17.56 10.72
N ASP A 42 5.65 -17.19 11.88
CA ASP A 42 4.47 -17.84 12.47
C ASP A 42 3.14 -17.22 12.01
N VAL A 43 3.18 -16.23 11.12
CA VAL A 43 1.97 -15.54 10.62
C VAL A 43 1.27 -16.36 9.55
N CYS A 44 2.05 -17.06 8.71
CA CYS A 44 1.51 -17.88 7.64
C CYS A 44 1.39 -19.35 8.05
N ASN A 45 0.20 -19.93 7.91
CA ASN A 45 0.00 -21.38 8.04
C ASN A 45 0.89 -22.17 7.03
N LYS A 46 1.15 -21.56 5.88
CA LYS A 46 2.12 -22.03 4.88
C LYS A 46 2.71 -20.85 4.12
N PHE A 47 3.97 -20.99 3.75
CA PHE A 47 4.68 -20.00 2.93
C PHE A 47 5.33 -20.69 1.73
N LEU A 48 5.20 -20.08 0.56
CA LEU A 48 5.83 -20.50 -0.67
C LEU A 48 6.81 -19.41 -1.15
N LEU A 49 8.11 -19.74 -1.15
CA LEU A 49 9.16 -18.87 -1.67
C LEU A 49 9.25 -19.03 -3.18
N GLN A 50 8.41 -18.28 -3.91
CA GLN A 50 8.32 -18.29 -5.37
C GLN A 50 7.74 -16.99 -5.91
N ASP A 51 8.00 -16.70 -7.18
CA ASP A 51 7.24 -15.68 -7.91
C ASP A 51 5.77 -16.11 -8.02
N PHE A 52 4.84 -15.19 -7.73
CA PHE A 52 3.40 -15.48 -7.72
C PHE A 52 2.84 -15.91 -9.09
N ALA A 53 3.56 -15.60 -10.19
CA ALA A 53 3.20 -16.01 -11.55
C ALA A 53 3.90 -17.30 -12.02
N SER A 54 4.64 -17.98 -11.12
CA SER A 54 5.29 -19.27 -11.42
C SER A 54 4.27 -20.42 -11.45
N ASP A 55 4.62 -21.48 -12.15
CA ASP A 55 3.79 -22.68 -12.18
C ASP A 55 3.61 -23.31 -10.79
N ASP A 56 4.65 -23.20 -9.93
CA ASP A 56 4.58 -23.68 -8.53
C ASP A 56 3.58 -22.87 -7.72
N ALA A 57 3.57 -21.55 -7.87
CA ALA A 57 2.60 -20.68 -7.22
C ALA A 57 1.17 -20.96 -7.72
N HIS A 58 1.01 -21.20 -9.01
CA HIS A 58 -0.28 -21.58 -9.58
C HIS A 58 -0.76 -22.94 -9.04
N ARG A 59 0.12 -23.96 -8.97
CA ARG A 59 -0.21 -25.25 -8.34
C ARG A 59 -0.59 -25.11 -6.87
N PHE A 60 0.13 -24.24 -6.13
CA PHE A 60 -0.18 -23.94 -4.74
C PHE A 60 -1.58 -23.34 -4.60
N MET A 61 -1.93 -22.32 -5.39
CA MET A 61 -3.25 -21.69 -5.35
C MET A 61 -4.37 -22.69 -5.69
N LEU A 62 -4.16 -23.54 -6.69
CA LEU A 62 -5.11 -24.59 -7.07
C LEU A 62 -5.30 -25.67 -5.99
N ALA A 63 -4.23 -26.02 -5.28
CA ALA A 63 -4.29 -27.01 -4.20
C ALA A 63 -5.08 -26.51 -2.98
N TYR A 64 -4.93 -25.23 -2.63
CA TYR A 64 -5.57 -24.66 -1.44
C TYR A 64 -6.91 -23.98 -1.71
N ARG A 65 -7.26 -23.66 -2.95
CA ARG A 65 -8.53 -23.06 -3.39
C ARG A 65 -8.98 -21.95 -2.42
N PRO A 66 -8.22 -20.83 -2.32
CA PRO A 66 -8.50 -19.79 -1.33
C PRO A 66 -9.87 -19.14 -1.58
N ASP A 67 -10.52 -18.71 -0.50
CA ASP A 67 -11.73 -17.87 -0.57
C ASP A 67 -11.39 -16.47 -1.10
N ALA A 68 -10.16 -15.98 -0.82
CA ALA A 68 -9.67 -14.73 -1.35
C ALA A 68 -8.16 -14.75 -1.63
N ILE A 69 -7.75 -13.94 -2.60
CA ILE A 69 -6.34 -13.58 -2.83
C ILE A 69 -6.18 -12.09 -2.57
N VAL A 70 -5.30 -11.74 -1.62
CA VAL A 70 -4.84 -10.36 -1.41
C VAL A 70 -3.54 -10.18 -2.18
N HIS A 71 -3.59 -9.40 -3.26
CA HIS A 71 -2.48 -9.22 -4.18
C HIS A 71 -1.73 -7.92 -3.87
N CYS A 72 -0.69 -8.04 -3.00
CA CYS A 72 0.24 -6.96 -2.65
C CYS A 72 1.56 -7.06 -3.41
N ALA A 73 1.84 -8.19 -4.08
CA ALA A 73 3.07 -8.38 -4.84
C ALA A 73 3.16 -7.40 -6.01
N GLY A 74 4.35 -6.91 -6.24
CA GLY A 74 4.67 -6.02 -7.35
C GLY A 74 5.88 -5.15 -7.07
N THR A 75 6.50 -4.64 -8.12
CA THR A 75 7.56 -3.64 -8.02
C THR A 75 6.92 -2.28 -7.69
N SER A 76 7.36 -1.66 -6.59
CA SER A 76 6.91 -0.34 -6.13
C SER A 76 8.02 0.70 -6.34
N LEU A 77 7.77 1.95 -6.01
CA LEU A 77 8.61 3.14 -6.17
C LEU A 77 8.48 3.84 -7.53
N VAL A 78 8.04 5.07 -7.46
CA VAL A 78 7.80 5.92 -8.64
C VAL A 78 9.11 6.25 -9.37
N GLY A 79 10.13 6.75 -8.64
CA GLY A 79 11.39 7.19 -9.24
C GLY A 79 12.09 6.11 -10.09
N PRO A 80 12.38 4.92 -9.54
CA PRO A 80 12.98 3.82 -10.31
C PRO A 80 12.15 3.38 -11.52
N SER A 81 10.81 3.50 -11.49
CA SER A 81 9.96 3.16 -12.63
C SER A 81 10.24 4.02 -13.87
N MET A 82 10.64 5.28 -13.66
CA MET A 82 11.01 6.18 -14.76
C MET A 82 12.29 5.73 -15.48
N LEU A 83 13.15 5.00 -14.78
CA LEU A 83 14.43 4.52 -15.34
C LEU A 83 14.33 3.12 -15.94
N ASN A 84 13.42 2.27 -15.41
CA ASN A 84 13.23 0.91 -15.91
C ASN A 84 11.73 0.55 -16.02
N PRO A 85 11.00 1.15 -16.98
CA PRO A 85 9.56 0.93 -17.13
C PRO A 85 9.19 -0.54 -17.44
N SER A 86 10.04 -1.23 -18.22
CA SER A 86 9.81 -2.62 -18.60
C SER A 86 9.67 -3.57 -17.42
N GLU A 87 10.44 -3.37 -16.35
CA GLU A 87 10.35 -4.15 -15.12
C GLU A 87 8.97 -3.98 -14.48
N TYR A 88 8.46 -2.75 -14.39
CA TYR A 88 7.17 -2.45 -13.78
C TYR A 88 6.00 -3.02 -14.58
N TYR A 89 6.01 -2.87 -15.90
CA TYR A 89 4.95 -3.46 -16.73
C TYR A 89 4.96 -4.98 -16.65
N ASN A 90 6.16 -5.61 -16.72
CA ASN A 90 6.26 -7.06 -16.65
C ASN A 90 5.86 -7.60 -15.27
N ASN A 91 6.46 -7.08 -14.19
CA ASN A 91 6.24 -7.60 -12.85
C ASN A 91 4.83 -7.30 -12.34
N ASN A 92 4.29 -6.11 -12.62
CA ASN A 92 2.99 -5.73 -12.13
C ASN A 92 1.88 -6.19 -13.08
N ALA A 93 1.85 -5.73 -14.34
CA ALA A 93 0.72 -5.94 -15.23
C ALA A 93 0.73 -7.32 -15.89
N VAL A 94 1.84 -7.71 -16.55
CA VAL A 94 1.90 -8.97 -17.32
C VAL A 94 1.77 -10.20 -16.42
N LYS A 95 2.47 -10.22 -15.29
CA LYS A 95 2.36 -11.33 -14.33
C LYS A 95 0.99 -11.40 -13.67
N THR A 96 0.39 -10.26 -13.34
CA THR A 96 -0.97 -10.23 -12.77
C THR A 96 -2.02 -10.68 -13.77
N LEU A 97 -1.85 -10.40 -15.08
CA LEU A 97 -2.75 -10.95 -16.11
C LEU A 97 -2.79 -12.49 -16.07
N LYS A 98 -1.62 -13.15 -15.94
CA LYS A 98 -1.55 -14.62 -15.81
C LYS A 98 -2.27 -15.13 -14.57
N LEU A 99 -2.13 -14.39 -13.44
CA LEU A 99 -2.81 -14.73 -12.19
C LEU A 99 -4.34 -14.58 -12.33
N LEU A 100 -4.83 -13.52 -12.98
CA LEU A 100 -6.26 -13.32 -13.23
C LEU A 100 -6.84 -14.41 -14.13
N ASP A 101 -6.10 -14.82 -15.14
CA ASP A 101 -6.47 -15.95 -16.00
C ASP A 101 -6.63 -17.26 -15.20
N LEU A 102 -5.68 -17.53 -14.29
CA LEU A 102 -5.78 -18.70 -13.40
C LEU A 102 -7.02 -18.61 -12.51
N VAL A 103 -7.22 -17.47 -11.85
CA VAL A 103 -8.35 -17.28 -10.93
C VAL A 103 -9.67 -17.51 -11.66
N CYS A 104 -9.89 -16.83 -12.78
CA CYS A 104 -11.18 -16.93 -13.50
C CYS A 104 -11.44 -18.29 -14.11
N LYS A 105 -10.38 -19.00 -14.58
CA LYS A 105 -10.54 -20.30 -15.25
C LYS A 105 -10.63 -21.49 -14.30
N ALA A 106 -9.93 -21.43 -13.16
CA ALA A 106 -9.73 -22.61 -12.31
C ALA A 106 -10.28 -22.47 -10.89
N ILE A 107 -10.37 -21.25 -10.35
CA ILE A 107 -10.89 -20.96 -9.01
C ILE A 107 -11.84 -19.75 -9.02
N PRO A 108 -12.91 -19.74 -9.85
CA PRO A 108 -13.73 -18.54 -10.12
C PRO A 108 -14.52 -18.01 -8.92
N GLN A 109 -14.57 -18.74 -7.81
CA GLN A 109 -15.22 -18.29 -6.57
C GLN A 109 -14.29 -17.48 -5.67
N THR A 110 -13.00 -17.39 -6.03
CA THR A 110 -12.00 -16.65 -5.24
C THR A 110 -12.19 -15.16 -5.44
N ARG A 111 -12.36 -14.42 -4.35
CA ARG A 111 -12.38 -12.96 -4.35
C ARG A 111 -10.97 -12.41 -4.55
N PHE A 112 -10.81 -11.42 -5.42
CA PHE A 112 -9.52 -10.81 -5.72
C PHE A 112 -9.42 -9.40 -5.12
N ILE A 113 -8.54 -9.19 -4.14
CA ILE A 113 -8.33 -7.90 -3.48
C ILE A 113 -6.97 -7.36 -3.89
N PHE A 114 -6.96 -6.20 -4.54
CA PHE A 114 -5.77 -5.64 -5.19
C PHE A 114 -5.26 -4.38 -4.51
N SER A 115 -3.96 -4.37 -4.23
CA SER A 115 -3.20 -3.22 -3.74
C SER A 115 -2.84 -2.28 -4.88
N SER A 116 -3.69 -1.29 -5.15
CA SER A 116 -3.42 -0.20 -6.08
C SER A 116 -2.77 1.00 -5.37
N SER A 117 -2.73 2.15 -5.99
CA SER A 117 -2.00 3.33 -5.50
C SER A 117 -2.65 4.63 -5.95
N ALA A 118 -2.53 5.70 -5.14
CA ALA A 118 -2.86 7.06 -5.54
C ALA A 118 -2.04 7.55 -6.75
N ALA A 119 -0.92 6.90 -7.08
CA ALA A 119 -0.13 7.20 -8.28
C ALA A 119 -0.92 7.06 -9.60
N VAL A 120 -2.07 6.39 -9.60
CA VAL A 120 -2.97 6.31 -10.75
C VAL A 120 -3.61 7.66 -11.10
N TYR A 121 -3.71 8.58 -10.14
CA TYR A 121 -4.27 9.92 -10.39
C TYR A 121 -3.28 10.85 -11.08
N GLY A 122 -1.98 10.61 -10.95
CA GLY A 122 -0.93 11.48 -11.47
C GLY A 122 -0.94 12.85 -10.81
N GLU A 123 -1.08 13.92 -11.61
CA GLU A 123 -1.29 15.29 -11.14
C GLU A 123 -2.80 15.60 -11.14
N PRO A 124 -3.49 15.50 -9.99
CA PRO A 124 -4.92 15.68 -9.97
C PRO A 124 -5.32 17.14 -10.20
N ILE A 125 -6.42 17.35 -10.95
CA ILE A 125 -7.00 18.69 -11.19
C ILE A 125 -7.68 19.19 -9.92
N LEU A 126 -8.29 18.28 -9.15
CA LEU A 126 -9.02 18.58 -7.92
C LEU A 126 -8.47 17.71 -6.76
N THR A 127 -8.40 18.29 -5.58
CA THR A 127 -8.13 17.60 -4.32
C THR A 127 -9.22 17.98 -3.31
N PRO A 128 -9.67 17.05 -2.47
CA PRO A 128 -9.26 15.64 -2.37
C PRO A 128 -9.74 14.79 -3.57
N CYS A 129 -8.89 13.83 -4.04
CA CYS A 129 -9.21 12.93 -5.14
C CYS A 129 -10.30 11.94 -4.75
N ALA A 130 -11.33 11.80 -5.56
CA ALA A 130 -12.35 10.77 -5.45
C ALA A 130 -12.16 9.65 -6.49
N GLU A 131 -12.78 8.49 -6.29
CA GLU A 131 -12.60 7.33 -7.19
C GLU A 131 -13.20 7.57 -8.59
N ILE A 132 -14.10 8.54 -8.72
CA ILE A 132 -14.69 8.95 -10.00
C ILE A 132 -13.80 9.90 -10.81
N ASP A 133 -12.80 10.49 -10.16
CA ASP A 133 -11.90 11.44 -10.84
C ASP A 133 -11.03 10.71 -11.88
N PRO A 134 -10.65 11.42 -12.95
CA PRO A 134 -9.82 10.83 -14.00
C PRO A 134 -8.52 10.26 -13.45
N ALA A 135 -8.22 9.00 -13.81
CA ALA A 135 -6.93 8.38 -13.59
C ALA A 135 -6.01 8.70 -14.77
N SER A 136 -4.98 9.51 -14.52
CA SER A 136 -4.00 9.96 -15.52
C SER A 136 -2.58 9.84 -14.96
N PRO A 137 -2.06 8.61 -14.79
CA PRO A 137 -0.76 8.39 -14.17
C PRO A 137 0.36 9.03 -14.98
N ILE A 138 1.38 9.55 -14.30
CA ILE A 138 2.56 10.20 -14.87
C ILE A 138 3.83 9.36 -14.69
N SER A 139 3.69 8.11 -14.29
CA SER A 139 4.82 7.20 -14.11
C SER A 139 4.47 5.77 -14.52
N PRO A 140 5.43 4.97 -15.01
CA PRO A 140 5.22 3.56 -15.32
C PRO A 140 4.69 2.74 -14.15
N TYR A 141 5.05 3.09 -12.92
CA TYR A 141 4.45 2.48 -11.73
C TYR A 141 2.94 2.75 -11.66
N GLY A 142 2.52 4.01 -11.73
CA GLY A 142 1.11 4.39 -11.73
C GLY A 142 0.34 3.77 -12.89
N GLU A 143 0.93 3.79 -14.09
CA GLU A 143 0.36 3.16 -15.29
C GLU A 143 0.16 1.65 -15.10
N SER A 144 1.15 0.94 -14.54
CA SER A 144 1.06 -0.50 -14.30
C SER A 144 -0.07 -0.83 -13.30
N LYS A 145 -0.29 0.01 -12.29
CA LYS A 145 -1.41 -0.13 -11.34
C LYS A 145 -2.75 0.10 -12.03
N LEU A 146 -2.86 1.16 -12.83
CA LEU A 146 -4.09 1.45 -13.60
C LEU A 146 -4.41 0.34 -14.61
N MET A 147 -3.42 -0.21 -15.30
CA MET A 147 -3.62 -1.36 -16.19
C MET A 147 -4.28 -2.53 -15.47
N ILE A 148 -3.85 -2.84 -14.24
CA ILE A 148 -4.45 -3.93 -13.45
C ILE A 148 -5.89 -3.59 -13.06
N GLU A 149 -6.19 -2.36 -12.66
CA GLU A 149 -7.57 -1.93 -12.38
C GLU A 149 -8.48 -2.11 -13.60
N MET A 150 -8.00 -1.74 -14.80
CA MET A 150 -8.72 -1.94 -16.06
C MET A 150 -8.93 -3.42 -16.39
N MET A 151 -7.92 -4.26 -16.16
CA MET A 151 -8.04 -5.71 -16.30
C MET A 151 -9.10 -6.27 -15.35
N LEU A 152 -9.07 -5.91 -14.06
CA LEU A 152 -10.05 -6.37 -13.06
C LEU A 152 -11.48 -6.00 -13.44
N GLN A 153 -11.73 -4.78 -13.90
CA GLN A 153 -13.04 -4.35 -14.38
C GLN A 153 -13.49 -5.16 -15.63
N SER A 154 -12.57 -5.43 -16.55
CA SER A 154 -12.85 -6.23 -17.76
C SER A 154 -13.17 -7.68 -17.39
N TYR A 155 -12.42 -8.27 -16.48
CA TYR A 155 -12.62 -9.65 -16.00
C TYR A 155 -13.92 -9.77 -15.18
N HIS A 156 -14.25 -8.75 -14.39
CA HIS A 156 -15.55 -8.69 -13.73
C HIS A 156 -16.72 -8.72 -14.73
N LYS A 157 -16.65 -7.89 -15.78
CA LYS A 157 -17.69 -7.85 -16.83
C LYS A 157 -17.78 -9.16 -17.61
N ALA A 158 -16.63 -9.77 -17.94
CA ALA A 158 -16.59 -10.96 -18.80
C ALA A 158 -16.86 -12.27 -18.06
N TYR A 159 -16.37 -12.38 -16.83
CA TYR A 159 -16.32 -13.66 -16.09
C TYR A 159 -17.00 -13.59 -14.72
N GLY A 160 -17.51 -12.43 -14.30
CA GLY A 160 -18.11 -12.27 -12.96
C GLY A 160 -17.09 -12.25 -11.83
N LEU A 161 -15.80 -11.97 -12.10
CA LEU A 161 -14.77 -11.91 -11.06
C LEU A 161 -15.18 -10.97 -9.95
N ASP A 162 -15.26 -11.46 -8.71
CA ASP A 162 -15.47 -10.62 -7.53
C ASP A 162 -14.15 -9.96 -7.13
N PHE A 163 -14.10 -8.62 -7.11
CA PHE A 163 -12.85 -7.90 -6.88
C PHE A 163 -13.02 -6.65 -6.03
N VAL A 164 -12.01 -6.32 -5.25
CA VAL A 164 -11.87 -5.04 -4.57
C VAL A 164 -10.51 -4.45 -4.89
N VAL A 165 -10.47 -3.18 -5.26
CA VAL A 165 -9.24 -2.42 -5.47
C VAL A 165 -9.13 -1.36 -4.40
N PHE A 166 -7.98 -1.28 -3.75
CA PHE A 166 -7.65 -0.20 -2.84
C PHE A 166 -6.55 0.69 -3.41
N ARG A 167 -6.86 1.96 -3.67
CA ARG A 167 -5.90 3.00 -4.02
C ARG A 167 -5.36 3.60 -2.73
N TYR A 168 -4.17 3.15 -2.29
CA TYR A 168 -3.53 3.69 -1.11
C TYR A 168 -2.94 5.06 -1.41
N PHE A 169 -3.12 5.98 -0.47
CA PHE A 169 -2.30 7.17 -0.36
C PHE A 169 -1.01 6.80 0.38
N ASN A 170 -0.38 7.67 1.17
CA ASN A 170 0.93 7.34 1.73
C ASN A 170 0.79 6.41 2.94
N ALA A 171 1.05 5.13 2.75
CA ALA A 171 1.10 4.16 3.83
C ALA A 171 2.26 4.45 4.78
N CYS A 172 2.00 4.49 6.09
CA CYS A 172 3.00 4.74 7.12
C CYS A 172 2.62 4.08 8.45
N GLY A 173 3.47 4.20 9.47
CA GLY A 173 3.27 3.55 10.75
C GLY A 173 3.92 2.17 10.84
N ALA A 174 3.58 1.45 11.89
CA ALA A 174 3.98 0.07 12.13
C ALA A 174 2.86 -0.63 12.91
N ASP A 175 2.93 -1.95 13.03
CA ASP A 175 1.99 -2.70 13.87
C ASP A 175 1.93 -2.11 15.28
N PRO A 176 0.74 -1.77 15.81
CA PRO A 176 0.61 -1.15 17.13
C PRO A 176 1.19 -2.00 18.27
N GLN A 177 1.28 -3.31 18.10
CA GLN A 177 1.92 -4.23 19.04
C GLN A 177 3.42 -4.39 18.74
N GLY A 178 3.92 -3.67 17.74
CA GLY A 178 5.29 -3.67 17.33
C GLY A 178 5.76 -4.96 16.64
N ARG A 179 4.92 -5.82 16.12
CA ARG A 179 5.30 -7.09 15.47
C ARG A 179 5.84 -6.91 14.05
N HIS A 180 5.45 -5.83 13.35
CA HIS A 180 5.84 -5.57 11.97
C HIS A 180 5.87 -4.08 11.67
N GLY A 181 6.74 -3.67 10.77
CA GLY A 181 6.86 -2.29 10.31
C GLY A 181 7.70 -2.20 9.05
N GLN A 182 7.96 -0.99 8.62
CA GLN A 182 8.73 -0.77 7.41
C GLN A 182 10.22 -0.96 7.66
N ASP A 183 10.91 -1.64 6.74
CA ASP A 183 12.36 -1.78 6.77
C ASP A 183 13.04 -0.40 6.62
N ALA A 184 14.26 -0.32 7.16
CA ALA A 184 15.10 0.87 7.02
C ALA A 184 15.43 1.18 5.55
N GLY A 185 15.68 2.46 5.25
CA GLY A 185 15.97 2.92 3.90
C GLY A 185 14.71 3.18 3.05
N ALA A 186 13.55 3.27 3.66
CA ALA A 186 12.32 3.67 2.98
C ALA A 186 12.42 5.10 2.41
N THR A 187 11.69 5.37 1.35
CA THR A 187 11.83 6.62 0.59
C THR A 187 10.82 7.70 0.96
N HIS A 188 9.77 7.38 1.72
CA HIS A 188 8.77 8.37 2.12
C HIS A 188 9.18 9.17 3.36
N ILE A 189 8.63 10.37 3.48
CA ILE A 189 9.10 11.39 4.42
C ILE A 189 9.09 10.93 5.89
N ILE A 190 8.03 10.28 6.38
CA ILE A 190 7.95 9.88 7.81
C ILE A 190 9.12 8.95 8.16
N ALA A 191 9.38 7.93 7.33
CA ALA A 191 10.50 7.03 7.54
C ALA A 191 11.84 7.78 7.53
N ARG A 192 12.06 8.63 6.51
CA ARG A 192 13.31 9.39 6.37
C ARG A 192 13.58 10.36 7.52
N VAL A 193 12.56 11.06 7.99
CA VAL A 193 12.70 11.97 9.15
C VAL A 193 13.01 11.17 10.41
N LEU A 194 12.30 10.07 10.67
CA LEU A 194 12.54 9.23 11.84
C LEU A 194 13.91 8.54 11.81
N GLU A 195 14.38 8.09 10.63
CA GLU A 195 15.73 7.57 10.46
C GLU A 195 16.78 8.66 10.72
N SER A 196 16.59 9.88 10.19
CA SER A 196 17.51 11.00 10.46
C SER A 196 17.58 11.36 11.94
N ILE A 197 16.45 11.35 12.64
CA ILE A 197 16.39 11.57 14.10
C ILE A 197 17.15 10.46 14.84
N ARG A 198 16.86 9.19 14.53
CA ARG A 198 17.51 8.03 15.17
C ARG A 198 19.02 8.04 15.01
N ASP A 199 19.48 8.39 13.81
CA ASP A 199 20.89 8.29 13.42
C ASP A 199 21.66 9.60 13.66
N GLY A 200 20.99 10.67 14.17
CA GLY A 200 21.58 11.99 14.39
C GLY A 200 22.08 12.63 13.08
N GLN A 201 21.37 12.38 11.96
CA GLN A 201 21.74 12.88 10.65
C GLN A 201 20.84 14.03 10.19
N GLU A 202 21.37 14.89 9.32
CA GLU A 202 20.60 15.94 8.67
C GLU A 202 19.51 15.33 7.76
N PHE A 203 18.31 15.90 7.80
CA PHE A 203 17.21 15.58 6.89
C PHE A 203 17.10 16.59 5.76
N THR A 204 17.07 16.16 4.52
CA THR A 204 16.83 17.05 3.38
C THR A 204 15.36 17.16 3.04
N LEU A 205 14.77 18.35 3.22
CA LEU A 205 13.43 18.72 2.80
C LEU A 205 13.48 19.27 1.36
N TYR A 206 12.76 18.62 0.44
CA TYR A 206 12.77 19.00 -0.98
C TYR A 206 11.62 19.95 -1.32
N GLY A 207 11.97 21.18 -1.69
CA GLY A 207 11.04 22.24 -2.09
C GLY A 207 10.37 22.96 -0.92
N MET A 208 10.47 24.29 -0.95
CA MET A 208 9.87 25.23 0.02
C MET A 208 9.06 26.34 -0.67
N ASP A 209 8.76 26.16 -1.95
CA ASP A 209 8.12 27.16 -2.81
C ASP A 209 6.93 26.59 -3.60
N TYR A 210 6.30 25.52 -3.07
CA TYR A 210 5.03 25.03 -3.58
C TYR A 210 3.88 26.00 -3.25
N PRO A 211 2.81 26.08 -4.09
CA PRO A 211 1.63 26.90 -3.81
C PRO A 211 0.74 26.28 -2.73
N THR A 212 1.30 26.08 -1.54
CA THR A 212 0.67 25.52 -0.34
C THR A 212 0.84 26.47 0.83
N ALA A 213 0.15 26.25 1.95
CA ALA A 213 0.14 27.18 3.07
C ALA A 213 1.52 27.47 3.69
N ASP A 214 2.42 26.44 3.71
CA ASP A 214 3.77 26.55 4.26
C ASP A 214 4.88 26.36 3.21
N GLY A 215 4.52 26.34 1.94
CA GLY A 215 5.46 26.17 0.83
C GLY A 215 5.93 24.74 0.59
N THR A 216 5.52 23.76 1.39
CA THR A 216 5.91 22.36 1.22
C THR A 216 4.78 21.51 0.65
N CYS A 217 5.11 20.34 0.07
CA CYS A 217 4.10 19.43 -0.45
C CYS A 217 3.13 18.95 0.64
N VAL A 218 1.86 18.83 0.27
CA VAL A 218 0.79 18.28 1.11
C VAL A 218 0.45 16.88 0.62
N ARG A 219 0.43 15.91 1.54
CA ARG A 219 0.10 14.51 1.25
C ARG A 219 -0.90 13.98 2.27
N ASP A 220 -1.64 12.96 1.86
CA ASP A 220 -2.51 12.18 2.73
C ASP A 220 -1.76 10.95 3.23
N TYR A 221 -1.84 10.70 4.52
CA TYR A 221 -1.18 9.56 5.17
C TYR A 221 -2.22 8.62 5.77
N VAL A 222 -1.96 7.33 5.66
CA VAL A 222 -2.83 6.28 6.16
C VAL A 222 -2.01 5.23 6.90
N HIS A 223 -2.48 4.84 8.08
CA HIS A 223 -1.80 3.86 8.90
C HIS A 223 -1.79 2.49 8.22
N VAL A 224 -0.64 1.81 8.20
CA VAL A 224 -0.51 0.48 7.58
C VAL A 224 -1.47 -0.55 8.18
N ASP A 225 -1.75 -0.44 9.49
CA ASP A 225 -2.72 -1.29 10.18
C ASP A 225 -4.16 -1.01 9.75
N ASP A 226 -4.53 0.25 9.51
CA ASP A 226 -5.83 0.61 8.94
C ASP A 226 -5.99 0.08 7.50
N ILE A 227 -4.92 0.15 6.69
CA ILE A 227 -4.89 -0.49 5.37
C ILE A 227 -5.14 -1.99 5.52
N ALA A 228 -4.42 -2.66 6.40
CA ALA A 228 -4.58 -4.11 6.62
C ALA A 228 -5.99 -4.46 7.09
N ARG A 229 -6.55 -3.67 8.02
CA ARG A 229 -7.94 -3.80 8.47
C ARG A 229 -8.93 -3.66 7.31
N ALA A 230 -8.72 -2.71 6.40
CA ALA A 230 -9.56 -2.56 5.21
C ALA A 230 -9.57 -3.84 4.35
N HIS A 231 -8.42 -4.54 4.22
CA HIS A 231 -8.34 -5.82 3.50
C HIS A 231 -9.12 -6.93 4.20
N VAL A 232 -9.06 -7.01 5.54
CA VAL A 232 -9.86 -7.98 6.30
C VAL A 232 -11.36 -7.71 6.13
N LEU A 233 -11.78 -6.45 6.22
CA LEU A 233 -13.18 -6.06 6.01
C LEU A 233 -13.66 -6.35 4.58
N ALA A 234 -12.77 -6.23 3.60
CA ALA A 234 -13.06 -6.51 2.20
C ALA A 234 -13.26 -8.02 1.89
N LEU A 235 -13.00 -8.92 2.82
CA LEU A 235 -13.39 -10.34 2.67
C LEU A 235 -14.89 -10.54 2.76
N SER A 236 -15.61 -9.59 3.34
CA SER A 236 -17.06 -9.63 3.49
C SER A 236 -17.79 -9.10 2.25
N SER A 237 -18.92 -9.71 1.90
CA SER A 237 -19.84 -9.22 0.87
C SER A 237 -20.47 -7.85 1.17
N VAL A 238 -20.30 -7.31 2.38
CA VAL A 238 -20.67 -5.93 2.72
C VAL A 238 -19.89 -4.91 1.89
N VAL A 239 -18.68 -5.27 1.42
CA VAL A 239 -17.89 -4.46 0.50
C VAL A 239 -18.12 -4.95 -0.92
N PRO A 240 -18.90 -4.27 -1.77
CA PRO A 240 -19.15 -4.69 -3.16
C PRO A 240 -17.89 -4.64 -4.01
N SER A 241 -17.89 -5.37 -5.13
CA SER A 241 -16.84 -5.23 -6.15
C SER A 241 -16.70 -3.78 -6.59
N GLY A 242 -15.48 -3.28 -6.60
CA GLY A 242 -15.22 -1.88 -6.95
C GLY A 242 -13.84 -1.36 -6.57
N ILE A 243 -13.63 -0.08 -6.85
CA ILE A 243 -12.42 0.66 -6.54
C ILE A 243 -12.70 1.60 -5.38
N TYR A 244 -11.79 1.65 -4.41
CA TYR A 244 -11.91 2.44 -3.18
C TYR A 244 -10.59 3.13 -2.84
N ASN A 245 -10.66 4.40 -2.45
CA ASN A 245 -9.52 5.12 -1.90
C ASN A 245 -9.34 4.76 -0.42
N LEU A 246 -8.07 4.60 0.00
CA LEU A 246 -7.69 4.53 1.40
C LEU A 246 -6.74 5.68 1.73
N GLY A 247 -7.26 6.64 2.48
CA GLY A 247 -6.56 7.82 2.97
C GLY A 247 -7.23 8.37 4.22
N SER A 248 -6.68 9.43 4.78
CA SER A 248 -7.20 10.05 5.99
C SER A 248 -8.27 11.11 5.72
N ASN A 249 -8.48 11.51 4.47
CA ASN A 249 -9.22 12.71 4.07
C ASN A 249 -8.61 14.02 4.58
N THR A 250 -7.36 13.98 5.03
CA THR A 250 -6.69 15.13 5.65
C THR A 250 -5.30 15.29 5.04
N GLY A 251 -5.07 16.44 4.43
CA GLY A 251 -3.74 16.80 3.93
C GLY A 251 -2.81 17.17 5.08
N THR A 252 -1.59 16.64 5.04
CA THR A 252 -0.52 17.01 5.98
C THR A 252 0.70 17.44 5.19
N SER A 253 1.23 18.63 5.51
CA SER A 253 2.41 19.15 4.85
C SER A 253 3.69 18.50 5.35
N ASN A 254 4.76 18.57 4.55
CA ASN A 254 6.04 18.03 4.95
C ASN A 254 6.60 18.72 6.22
N GLN A 255 6.37 20.03 6.40
CA GLN A 255 6.75 20.72 7.64
C GLN A 255 5.97 20.22 8.85
N GLN A 256 4.67 19.96 8.70
CA GLN A 256 3.84 19.38 9.77
C GLN A 256 4.33 17.97 10.17
N ILE A 257 4.76 17.14 9.20
CA ILE A 257 5.37 15.84 9.50
C ILE A 257 6.64 15.98 10.33
N ILE A 258 7.54 16.90 9.94
CA ILE A 258 8.80 17.13 10.66
C ILE A 258 8.51 17.60 12.09
N ALA A 259 7.62 18.58 12.25
CA ALA A 259 7.25 19.10 13.56
C ALA A 259 6.60 18.02 14.46
N ALA A 260 5.73 17.17 13.90
CA ALA A 260 5.13 16.07 14.63
C ALA A 260 6.15 14.99 15.01
N ALA A 261 7.10 14.66 14.13
CA ALA A 261 8.16 13.71 14.44
C ALA A 261 9.06 14.21 15.58
N GLN A 262 9.51 15.46 15.53
CA GLN A 262 10.31 16.08 16.61
C GLN A 262 9.57 16.08 17.96
N ARG A 263 8.29 16.44 17.94
CA ARG A 263 7.45 16.47 19.14
C ARG A 263 7.24 15.07 19.75
N ILE A 264 6.98 14.07 18.92
CA ILE A 264 6.69 12.70 19.38
C ILE A 264 7.95 12.00 19.88
N THR A 265 9.08 12.22 19.23
CA THR A 265 10.36 11.61 19.62
C THR A 265 11.07 12.35 20.73
N ASP A 266 10.64 13.58 21.06
CA ASP A 266 11.33 14.53 21.94
C ASP A 266 12.78 14.78 21.49
N GLN A 267 13.01 14.78 20.16
CA GLN A 267 14.33 14.96 19.55
C GLN A 267 14.23 15.92 18.36
N MET A 268 15.27 16.73 18.18
CA MET A 268 15.37 17.66 17.07
C MET A 268 16.09 16.99 15.89
N VAL A 269 15.71 17.36 14.67
CA VAL A 269 16.42 17.00 13.44
C VAL A 269 16.88 18.28 12.73
N GLU A 270 18.12 18.32 12.31
CA GLU A 270 18.63 19.38 11.44
C GLU A 270 18.03 19.21 10.03
N VAL A 271 17.53 20.32 9.46
CA VAL A 271 16.81 20.28 8.16
C VAL A 271 17.55 21.14 7.14
N ALA A 272 18.11 20.49 6.13
CA ALA A 272 18.60 21.16 4.92
C ALA A 272 17.47 21.30 3.89
N ILE A 273 17.53 22.39 3.10
CA ILE A 273 16.56 22.62 2.03
C ILE A 273 17.16 22.21 0.69
N GLY A 274 16.53 21.25 0.03
CA GLY A 274 16.85 20.83 -1.33
C GLY A 274 15.91 21.44 -2.39
N PRO A 275 16.25 21.31 -3.68
CA PRO A 275 15.39 21.76 -4.77
C PRO A 275 14.09 20.96 -4.84
N LYS A 276 13.05 21.51 -5.49
CA LYS A 276 11.83 20.74 -5.78
C LYS A 276 12.15 19.47 -6.58
N ARG A 277 11.43 18.39 -6.27
CA ARG A 277 11.47 17.18 -7.09
C ARG A 277 10.59 17.37 -8.34
N ALA A 278 11.11 17.01 -9.50
CA ALA A 278 10.33 17.05 -10.73
C ALA A 278 9.16 16.07 -10.65
N GLY A 279 7.97 16.52 -11.04
CA GLY A 279 6.76 15.68 -11.06
C GLY A 279 6.07 15.48 -9.70
N ASP A 280 6.52 16.16 -8.62
CA ASP A 280 5.81 16.14 -7.35
C ASP A 280 4.66 17.18 -7.37
N PRO A 281 3.37 16.76 -7.33
CA PRO A 281 2.26 17.71 -7.25
C PRO A 281 2.29 18.44 -5.90
N PRO A 282 1.83 19.72 -5.87
CA PRO A 282 1.76 20.49 -4.61
C PRO A 282 0.93 19.79 -3.55
N GLU A 283 -0.19 19.20 -3.95
CA GLU A 283 -1.12 18.51 -3.06
C GLU A 283 -1.63 17.22 -3.70
N LEU A 284 -1.69 16.15 -2.88
CA LEU A 284 -2.31 14.89 -3.26
C LEU A 284 -2.98 14.29 -2.01
N THR A 285 -4.30 14.48 -1.92
CA THR A 285 -5.13 14.05 -0.78
C THR A 285 -6.30 13.20 -1.27
N ALA A 286 -6.81 12.32 -0.40
CA ALA A 286 -7.88 11.39 -0.70
C ALA A 286 -9.25 11.92 -0.28
N SER A 287 -10.28 11.56 -1.04
CA SER A 287 -11.62 11.33 -0.51
C SER A 287 -11.81 9.83 -0.33
N ALA A 288 -11.77 9.34 0.91
CA ALA A 288 -12.01 7.93 1.27
C ALA A 288 -13.45 7.68 1.74
N GLU A 289 -14.36 8.61 1.47
CA GLU A 289 -15.76 8.55 1.92
C GLU A 289 -16.51 7.34 1.37
N LYS A 290 -16.22 6.94 0.13
CA LYS A 290 -16.90 5.81 -0.51
C LYS A 290 -16.75 4.53 0.31
N PHE A 291 -15.54 4.22 0.80
CA PHE A 291 -15.28 3.06 1.63
C PHE A 291 -15.79 3.25 3.06
N SER A 292 -15.63 4.44 3.63
CA SER A 292 -16.07 4.76 5.00
C SER A 292 -17.59 4.72 5.18
N ARG A 293 -18.37 4.89 4.10
CA ARG A 293 -19.83 4.70 4.15
C ARG A 293 -20.24 3.24 4.27
N LEU A 294 -19.39 2.31 3.90
CA LEU A 294 -19.66 0.87 3.96
C LEU A 294 -19.25 0.26 5.30
N VAL A 295 -18.08 0.66 5.80
CA VAL A 295 -17.44 0.06 6.97
C VAL A 295 -16.63 1.07 7.78
N ASP A 296 -16.55 0.89 9.08
CA ASP A 296 -15.66 1.64 9.95
C ASP A 296 -14.27 0.96 9.94
N TRP A 297 -13.36 1.52 9.16
CA TRP A 297 -12.06 0.90 8.90
C TRP A 297 -10.87 1.63 9.52
N ARG A 298 -10.98 2.97 9.73
CA ARG A 298 -9.88 3.81 10.20
C ARG A 298 -9.90 4.01 11.71
N LYS A 299 -8.74 3.86 12.36
CA LYS A 299 -8.58 4.01 13.82
C LYS A 299 -7.52 5.00 14.22
N PHE A 300 -6.46 5.19 13.41
CA PHE A 300 -5.23 5.83 13.83
C PHE A 300 -5.09 7.25 13.30
N SER A 301 -4.57 8.13 14.16
CA SER A 301 -4.19 9.51 13.86
C SER A 301 -2.78 9.57 13.26
N LEU A 302 -2.38 10.76 12.78
CA LEU A 302 -0.99 11.02 12.35
C LEU A 302 0.01 10.77 13.48
N ASP A 303 -0.33 11.19 14.69
CA ASP A 303 0.54 11.01 15.86
C ASP A 303 0.76 9.52 16.15
N ASP A 304 -0.30 8.69 16.08
CA ASP A 304 -0.18 7.24 16.22
C ASP A 304 0.71 6.63 15.13
N MET A 305 0.56 7.10 13.88
CA MET A 305 1.39 6.64 12.74
C MET A 305 2.88 6.89 13.01
N ILE A 306 3.23 8.09 13.48
CA ILE A 306 4.62 8.47 13.78
C ILE A 306 5.11 7.72 15.02
N GLN A 307 4.31 7.62 16.07
CA GLN A 307 4.66 6.92 17.30
C GLN A 307 4.94 5.42 17.07
N HIS A 308 4.06 4.74 16.32
CA HIS A 308 4.23 3.32 16.01
C HIS A 308 5.44 3.09 15.10
N ALA A 309 5.67 3.95 14.10
CA ALA A 309 6.86 3.89 13.26
C ALA A 309 8.14 4.11 14.08
N TRP A 310 8.15 5.11 14.98
CA TRP A 310 9.29 5.37 15.86
C TRP A 310 9.61 4.17 16.74
N ALA A 311 8.60 3.61 17.41
CA ALA A 311 8.76 2.44 18.26
C ALA A 311 9.34 1.23 17.48
N TRP A 312 9.05 1.12 16.19
CA TRP A 312 9.63 0.11 15.32
C TRP A 312 11.10 0.38 15.00
N TYR A 313 11.49 1.62 14.71
CA TYR A 313 12.85 1.98 14.30
C TYR A 313 13.88 1.98 15.43
N VAL A 314 13.47 2.12 16.69
CA VAL A 314 14.37 2.17 17.86
C VAL A 314 14.49 0.87 18.64
N ARG A 315 14.06 -0.22 18.08
CA ARG A 315 14.15 -1.57 18.67
C ARG A 315 15.56 -2.09 18.83
#